data_7e4a12a7f66f01b93a06f975dce2590b
#
_entry.id   7e4a12a7f66f01b93a06f975dce2590b
#
_cell.length_a   1.000
_cell.length_b   1.000
_cell.length_c   1.000
_cell.angle_alpha   90.00
_cell.angle_beta   90.00
_cell.angle_gamma   90.00
#
_symmetry.space_group_name_H-M   'P 1'
#
loop_
_entity.id
_entity.type
_entity.pdbx_description
1 polymer ?
#
loop_
_entity_poly.entity_id
_entity_poly.type
_entity_poly.pdbx_seq_one_letter_code
_entity_poly.pdbx_strand_id
1 'polypeptide(L)'
;MLIYSGGIKAGLRHDEAFDTVQETILSIAKQSKKNLYDPKQGSFKTWLMNMTRWRINDQFRKRKKDTAMPGGGWEDDRKTAIIDRFEDPKGDLLERMWDVEWKKNVADMALTRVKAQVSPKQYQIFDYYVVKQWDAKKVQDYLGVSMAQVYLAKHRVGSVLKKELAKLEKDAKKD
;
A
#
# COMPACT_ATOMS: atom_id res chain seq x y z
N MET A 1 4.06 -0.78 3.07
CA MET A 1 4.69 -1.50 1.94
C MET A 1 3.66 -2.40 1.27
N LEU A 2 2.96 -1.88 0.27
CA LEU A 2 1.73 -2.44 -0.31
C LEU A 2 1.86 -3.90 -0.80
N ILE A 3 2.85 -4.17 -1.66
CA ILE A 3 3.09 -5.50 -2.26
C ILE A 3 3.40 -6.54 -1.17
N TYR A 4 4.27 -6.20 -0.22
CA TYR A 4 4.65 -7.07 0.89
C TYR A 4 3.45 -7.44 1.77
N SER A 5 2.67 -6.42 2.19
CA SER A 5 1.43 -6.64 2.97
C SER A 5 0.44 -7.53 2.21
N GLY A 6 0.32 -7.36 0.89
CA GLY A 6 -0.50 -8.22 0.04
C GLY A 6 -0.03 -9.66 0.06
N GLY A 7 1.27 -9.90 -0.07
CA GLY A 7 1.87 -11.24 -0.02
C GLY A 7 1.66 -11.94 1.32
N ILE A 8 1.96 -11.27 2.44
CA ILE A 8 1.74 -11.83 3.79
C ILE A 8 0.27 -12.18 4.02
N LYS A 9 -0.64 -11.28 3.65
CA LYS A 9 -2.09 -11.50 3.81
C LYS A 9 -2.63 -12.60 2.91
N ALA A 10 -1.97 -12.85 1.78
CA ALA A 10 -2.26 -13.98 0.89
C ALA A 10 -1.72 -15.32 1.42
N GLY A 11 -0.88 -15.32 2.48
CA GLY A 11 -0.30 -16.53 3.08
C GLY A 11 1.11 -16.87 2.60
N LEU A 12 1.83 -15.92 2.01
CA LEU A 12 3.24 -16.06 1.74
C LEU A 12 4.06 -15.94 3.03
N ARG A 13 5.19 -16.62 3.10
CA ARG A 13 6.20 -16.43 4.13
C ARG A 13 6.92 -15.09 3.92
N HIS A 14 7.65 -14.63 4.92
CA HIS A 14 8.36 -13.35 4.86
C HIS A 14 9.35 -13.26 3.70
N ASP A 15 10.15 -14.31 3.49
CA ASP A 15 11.10 -14.44 2.39
C ASP A 15 10.40 -14.39 1.02
N GLU A 16 9.34 -15.18 0.83
CA GLU A 16 8.54 -15.19 -0.41
C GLU A 16 7.84 -13.85 -0.69
N ALA A 17 7.38 -13.17 0.37
CA ALA A 17 6.79 -11.84 0.23
C ALA A 17 7.83 -10.80 -0.19
N PHE A 18 9.06 -10.87 0.32
CA PHE A 18 10.17 -10.03 -0.13
C PHE A 18 10.55 -10.32 -1.59
N ASP A 19 10.65 -11.58 -1.99
CA ASP A 19 10.89 -11.98 -3.37
C ASP A 19 9.80 -11.43 -4.31
N THR A 20 8.53 -11.51 -3.87
CA THR A 20 7.40 -10.92 -4.61
C THR A 20 7.58 -9.43 -4.81
N VAL A 21 8.03 -8.68 -3.79
CA VAL A 21 8.32 -7.24 -3.92
C VAL A 21 9.43 -7.00 -4.95
N GLN A 22 10.56 -7.72 -4.83
CA GLN A 22 11.70 -7.55 -5.73
C GLN A 22 11.34 -7.88 -7.19
N GLU A 23 10.69 -9.01 -7.41
CA GLU A 23 10.28 -9.43 -8.76
C GLU A 23 9.26 -8.46 -9.37
N THR A 24 8.33 -7.93 -8.56
CA THR A 24 7.37 -6.93 -9.03
C THR A 24 8.06 -5.63 -9.42
N ILE A 25 8.97 -5.10 -8.58
CA ILE A 25 9.73 -3.87 -8.87
C ILE A 25 10.61 -4.05 -10.12
N LEU A 26 11.30 -5.18 -10.25
CA LEU A 26 12.11 -5.48 -11.43
C LEU A 26 11.24 -5.56 -12.70
N SER A 27 10.05 -6.12 -12.60
CA SER A 27 9.10 -6.17 -13.73
C SER A 27 8.64 -4.77 -14.12
N ILE A 28 8.28 -3.92 -13.15
CA ILE A 28 7.92 -2.52 -13.39
C ILE A 28 9.08 -1.79 -14.08
N ALA A 29 10.30 -1.92 -13.57
CA ALA A 29 11.48 -1.25 -14.13
C ALA A 29 11.79 -1.71 -15.56
N LYS A 30 11.63 -3.00 -15.87
CA LYS A 30 11.79 -3.54 -17.23
C LYS A 30 10.65 -3.09 -18.16
N GLN A 31 9.45 -2.99 -17.65
CA GLN A 31 8.25 -2.64 -18.41
C GLN A 31 8.14 -1.14 -18.64
N SER A 32 8.62 -0.30 -17.72
CA SER A 32 8.67 1.16 -17.92
C SER A 32 9.48 1.56 -19.16
N LYS A 33 10.52 0.78 -19.51
CA LYS A 33 11.27 0.96 -20.77
C LYS A 33 10.48 0.59 -22.04
N LYS A 34 9.40 -0.16 -21.90
CA LYS A 34 8.56 -0.67 -23.03
C LYS A 34 7.15 -0.06 -23.04
N ASN A 35 6.85 0.92 -22.18
CA ASN A 35 5.50 1.53 -22.03
C ASN A 35 4.37 0.50 -21.90
N LEU A 36 4.58 -0.56 -21.09
CA LEU A 36 3.62 -1.67 -20.99
C LEU A 36 2.44 -1.39 -20.05
N TYR A 37 2.46 -0.30 -19.30
CA TYR A 37 1.26 0.21 -18.62
C TYR A 37 0.52 1.14 -19.57
N ASP A 38 -0.72 0.81 -19.87
CA ASP A 38 -1.61 1.63 -20.70
C ASP A 38 -2.75 2.18 -19.82
N PRO A 39 -2.78 3.50 -19.54
CA PRO A 39 -3.83 4.13 -18.73
C PRO A 39 -5.24 3.93 -19.30
N LYS A 40 -5.37 3.61 -20.60
CA LYS A 40 -6.66 3.33 -21.23
C LYS A 40 -7.24 1.98 -20.81
N GLN A 41 -6.42 1.05 -20.37
CA GLN A 41 -6.83 -0.29 -19.97
C GLN A 41 -7.15 -0.41 -18.46
N GLY A 42 -6.90 0.64 -17.67
CA GLY A 42 -7.24 0.65 -16.26
C GLY A 42 -6.31 1.52 -15.42
N SER A 43 -6.62 1.64 -14.13
CA SER A 43 -5.80 2.44 -13.22
C SER A 43 -4.48 1.73 -12.90
N PHE A 44 -3.41 2.52 -12.64
CA PHE A 44 -2.13 2.00 -12.17
C PHE A 44 -2.28 1.12 -10.91
N LYS A 45 -3.19 1.49 -10.02
CA LYS A 45 -3.53 0.71 -8.83
C LYS A 45 -3.99 -0.70 -9.18
N THR A 46 -4.93 -0.83 -10.12
CA THR A 46 -5.47 -2.13 -10.58
C THR A 46 -4.40 -2.94 -11.31
N TRP A 47 -3.63 -2.30 -12.17
CA TRP A 47 -2.54 -2.94 -12.88
C TRP A 47 -1.47 -3.48 -11.92
N LEU A 48 -1.05 -2.69 -10.92
CA LEU A 48 -0.08 -3.11 -9.90
C LEU A 48 -0.63 -4.26 -9.04
N MET A 49 -1.91 -4.19 -8.68
CA MET A 49 -2.59 -5.27 -7.94
C MET A 49 -2.56 -6.59 -8.71
N ASN A 50 -2.92 -6.56 -10.00
CA ASN A 50 -2.93 -7.74 -10.86
C ASN A 50 -1.53 -8.32 -11.02
N MET A 51 -0.51 -7.48 -11.22
CA MET A 51 0.88 -7.91 -11.29
C MET A 51 1.34 -8.57 -9.99
N THR A 52 1.00 -7.97 -8.85
CA THR A 52 1.34 -8.53 -7.53
C THR A 52 0.63 -9.87 -7.30
N ARG A 53 -0.66 -9.98 -7.64
CA ARG A 53 -1.44 -11.22 -7.56
C ARG A 53 -0.79 -12.33 -8.39
N TRP A 54 -0.36 -12.01 -9.59
CA TRP A 54 0.31 -12.96 -10.46
C TRP A 54 1.63 -13.48 -9.84
N ARG A 55 2.44 -12.59 -9.24
CA ARG A 55 3.67 -12.98 -8.56
C ARG A 55 3.43 -13.81 -7.29
N ILE A 56 2.38 -13.52 -6.55
CA ILE A 56 1.96 -14.33 -5.39
C ILE A 56 1.63 -15.75 -5.85
N ASN A 57 0.88 -15.91 -6.92
CA ASN A 57 0.56 -17.22 -7.50
C ASN A 57 1.82 -17.97 -7.98
N ASP A 58 2.79 -17.25 -8.55
CA ASP A 58 4.08 -17.85 -8.94
C ASP A 58 4.86 -18.39 -7.73
N GLN A 59 4.86 -17.68 -6.58
CA GLN A 59 5.51 -18.17 -5.36
C GLN A 59 4.83 -19.45 -4.83
N PHE A 60 3.52 -19.52 -4.86
CA PHE A 60 2.81 -20.74 -4.49
C PHE A 60 3.12 -21.90 -5.44
N ARG A 61 3.23 -21.65 -6.75
CA ARG A 61 3.64 -22.69 -7.71
C ARG A 61 5.07 -23.18 -7.49
N LYS A 62 6.01 -22.28 -7.17
CA LYS A 62 7.39 -22.64 -6.81
C LYS A 62 7.39 -23.54 -5.56
N ARG A 63 6.67 -23.15 -4.50
CA ARG A 63 6.55 -23.95 -3.27
C ARG A 63 6.03 -25.37 -3.53
N LYS A 64 5.04 -25.53 -4.42
CA LYS A 64 4.53 -26.84 -4.83
C LYS A 64 5.61 -27.69 -5.51
N LYS A 65 6.42 -27.10 -6.39
CA LYS A 65 7.52 -27.82 -7.06
C LYS A 65 8.59 -28.27 -6.09
N ASP A 66 8.95 -27.43 -5.11
CA ASP A 66 9.99 -27.72 -4.12
C ASP A 66 9.55 -28.80 -3.10
N THR A 67 8.24 -28.94 -2.87
CA THR A 67 7.67 -29.95 -1.95
C THR A 67 7.25 -31.23 -2.67
N ALA A 68 7.22 -31.28 -4.00
CA ALA A 68 6.91 -32.45 -4.78
C ALA A 68 8.12 -33.39 -4.81
N MET A 69 8.20 -34.33 -3.86
CA MET A 69 9.10 -35.49 -3.98
C MET A 69 8.75 -36.31 -5.23
N PRO A 70 9.74 -36.83 -5.98
CA PRO A 70 9.47 -37.77 -7.06
C PRO A 70 8.85 -39.03 -6.46
N GLY A 71 7.53 -39.22 -6.57
CA GLY A 71 6.84 -40.44 -6.12
C GLY A 71 5.72 -40.27 -5.09
N GLY A 72 5.43 -39.08 -4.60
CA GLY A 72 4.37 -38.83 -3.60
C GLY A 72 3.04 -38.44 -4.22
N GLY A 73 2.11 -39.40 -4.28
CA GLY A 73 0.74 -39.17 -4.74
C GLY A 73 -0.17 -38.48 -3.70
N TRP A 74 -1.08 -37.68 -4.19
CA TRP A 74 -2.49 -37.54 -3.76
C TRP A 74 -2.84 -36.94 -2.38
N GLU A 75 -2.00 -36.17 -1.69
CA GLU A 75 -2.45 -35.59 -0.41
C GLU A 75 -2.50 -34.04 -0.36
N ASP A 76 -2.49 -33.34 -1.49
CA ASP A 76 -2.37 -31.87 -1.55
C ASP A 76 -3.62 -31.13 -2.03
N ASP A 77 -4.79 -31.79 -2.04
CA ASP A 77 -6.07 -31.14 -2.39
C ASP A 77 -6.46 -29.98 -1.45
N ARG A 78 -6.01 -30.02 -0.19
CA ARG A 78 -6.30 -28.93 0.76
C ARG A 78 -5.46 -27.66 0.50
N LYS A 79 -4.25 -27.79 -0.04
CA LYS A 79 -3.38 -26.64 -0.37
C LYS A 79 -3.70 -26.07 -1.74
N THR A 80 -4.15 -26.91 -2.67
CA THR A 80 -4.74 -26.48 -3.95
C THR A 80 -5.95 -25.60 -3.70
N ALA A 81 -6.82 -25.95 -2.74
CA ALA A 81 -8.00 -25.17 -2.36
C ALA A 81 -7.67 -23.74 -1.86
N ILE A 82 -6.45 -23.47 -1.39
CA ILE A 82 -6.02 -22.10 -1.04
C ILE A 82 -5.68 -21.33 -2.32
N ILE A 83 -5.02 -21.96 -3.29
CA ILE A 83 -4.68 -21.33 -4.59
C ILE A 83 -5.95 -21.13 -5.41
N ASP A 84 -6.83 -22.12 -5.45
CA ASP A 84 -8.13 -22.06 -6.13
C ASP A 84 -9.07 -21.03 -5.47
N ARG A 85 -8.92 -20.78 -4.16
CA ARG A 85 -9.61 -19.66 -3.48
C ARG A 85 -9.14 -18.29 -3.92
N PHE A 86 -7.95 -18.17 -4.52
CA PHE A 86 -7.47 -16.93 -5.14
C PHE A 86 -7.80 -16.84 -6.65
N GLU A 87 -8.15 -17.94 -7.29
CA GLU A 87 -8.69 -17.97 -8.67
C GLU A 87 -10.21 -17.81 -8.71
N ASP A 88 -10.91 -17.93 -7.56
CA ASP A 88 -12.35 -17.93 -7.47
C ASP A 88 -12.92 -16.63 -6.84
N PRO A 89 -14.20 -16.27 -7.02
CA PRO A 89 -14.86 -14.96 -6.93
C PRO A 89 -14.77 -14.20 -5.61
N LYS A 90 -13.97 -14.67 -4.65
CA LYS A 90 -13.50 -13.89 -3.49
C LYS A 90 -12.34 -12.93 -3.79
N GLY A 91 -12.13 -12.57 -5.04
CA GLY A 91 -11.32 -11.41 -5.47
C GLY A 91 -11.64 -10.13 -4.70
N ASP A 92 -12.83 -10.05 -4.18
CA ASP A 92 -13.33 -9.00 -3.31
C ASP A 92 -12.52 -8.81 -2.00
N LEU A 93 -12.03 -9.88 -1.35
CA LEU A 93 -11.28 -9.73 -0.10
C LEU A 93 -9.87 -9.17 -0.33
N LEU A 94 -9.13 -9.71 -1.30
CA LEU A 94 -7.81 -9.20 -1.65
C LEU A 94 -7.92 -7.76 -2.18
N GLU A 95 -8.92 -7.46 -2.99
CA GLU A 95 -9.18 -6.14 -3.54
C GLU A 95 -9.53 -5.12 -2.43
N ARG A 96 -10.42 -5.46 -1.50
CA ARG A 96 -10.73 -4.60 -0.35
C ARG A 96 -9.50 -4.34 0.51
N MET A 97 -8.69 -5.38 0.78
CA MET A 97 -7.46 -5.24 1.55
C MET A 97 -6.44 -4.37 0.80
N TRP A 98 -6.33 -4.55 -0.52
CA TRP A 98 -5.49 -3.73 -1.37
C TRP A 98 -5.93 -2.27 -1.37
N ASP A 99 -7.23 -2.01 -1.39
CA ASP A 99 -7.82 -0.68 -1.31
C ASP A 99 -7.46 0.04 -0.01
N VAL A 100 -7.55 -0.65 1.11
CA VAL A 100 -7.17 -0.10 2.43
C VAL A 100 -5.68 0.23 2.47
N GLU A 101 -4.82 -0.70 2.06
CA GLU A 101 -3.37 -0.50 2.04
C GLU A 101 -2.96 0.58 1.03
N TRP A 102 -3.63 0.65 -0.12
CA TRP A 102 -3.41 1.70 -1.12
C TRP A 102 -3.69 3.08 -0.54
N LYS A 103 -4.88 3.27 0.05
CA LYS A 103 -5.27 4.53 0.70
C LYS A 103 -4.28 4.92 1.79
N LYS A 104 -3.83 3.97 2.60
CA LYS A 104 -2.82 4.20 3.62
C LYS A 104 -1.49 4.66 3.01
N ASN A 105 -0.98 3.98 2.00
CA ASN A 105 0.26 4.36 1.32
C ASN A 105 0.16 5.77 0.69
N VAL A 106 -0.97 6.09 0.05
CA VAL A 106 -1.20 7.43 -0.52
C VAL A 106 -1.22 8.50 0.57
N ALA A 107 -1.86 8.22 1.71
CA ALA A 107 -1.87 9.13 2.86
C ALA A 107 -0.45 9.34 3.45
N ASP A 108 0.33 8.28 3.63
CA ASP A 108 1.71 8.33 4.13
C ASP A 108 2.62 9.12 3.16
N MET A 109 2.48 8.93 1.86
CA MET A 109 3.19 9.72 0.85
C MET A 109 2.79 11.20 0.89
N ALA A 110 1.49 11.49 1.01
CA ALA A 110 1.01 12.86 1.13
C ALA A 110 1.57 13.54 2.39
N LEU A 111 1.55 12.87 3.54
CA LEU A 111 2.12 13.37 4.80
C LEU A 111 3.62 13.65 4.67
N THR A 112 4.37 12.77 3.99
CA THR A 112 5.80 12.98 3.73
C THR A 112 6.03 14.24 2.90
N ARG A 113 5.24 14.46 1.83
CA ARG A 113 5.33 15.67 1.00
C ARG A 113 4.92 16.93 1.77
N VAL A 114 3.88 16.84 2.59
CA VAL A 114 3.42 17.94 3.47
C VAL A 114 4.51 18.35 4.46
N LYS A 115 5.18 17.36 5.09
CA LYS A 115 6.27 17.63 6.03
C LYS A 115 7.39 18.49 5.44
N ALA A 116 7.66 18.34 4.14
CA ALA A 116 8.65 19.15 3.44
C ALA A 116 8.15 20.57 3.07
N GLN A 117 6.84 20.84 3.12
CA GLN A 117 6.24 22.11 2.68
C GLN A 117 5.79 23.02 3.82
N VAL A 118 5.75 22.52 5.05
CA VAL A 118 5.32 23.29 6.23
C VAL A 118 6.43 23.41 7.24
N SER A 119 6.33 24.39 8.17
CA SER A 119 7.35 24.50 9.21
C SER A 119 7.31 23.28 10.15
N PRO A 120 8.47 22.86 10.70
CA PRO A 120 8.53 21.70 11.62
C PRO A 120 7.56 21.85 12.80
N LYS A 121 7.43 23.06 13.36
CA LYS A 121 6.51 23.33 14.47
C LYS A 121 5.04 23.15 14.06
N GLN A 122 4.65 23.64 12.89
CA GLN A 122 3.28 23.47 12.37
C GLN A 122 2.96 21.99 12.12
N TYR A 123 3.91 21.26 11.52
CA TYR A 123 3.74 19.82 11.31
C TYR A 123 3.62 19.07 12.63
N GLN A 124 4.47 19.38 13.63
CA GLN A 124 4.44 18.74 14.94
C GLN A 124 3.09 18.96 15.66
N ILE A 125 2.55 20.19 15.64
CA ILE A 125 1.21 20.47 16.18
C ILE A 125 0.15 19.64 15.46
N PHE A 126 0.20 19.60 14.14
CA PHE A 126 -0.74 18.82 13.32
C PHE A 126 -0.64 17.31 13.61
N ASP A 127 0.56 16.79 13.74
CA ASP A 127 0.80 15.37 14.06
C ASP A 127 0.16 14.97 15.39
N TYR A 128 0.42 15.75 16.46
CA TYR A 128 -0.18 15.47 17.76
C TYR A 128 -1.71 15.65 17.74
N TYR A 129 -2.21 16.74 17.17
CA TYR A 129 -3.62 17.07 17.25
C TYR A 129 -4.49 16.23 16.30
N VAL A 130 -4.03 16.02 15.05
CA VAL A 130 -4.83 15.38 14.01
C VAL A 130 -4.47 13.92 13.83
N VAL A 131 -3.18 13.58 13.72
CA VAL A 131 -2.75 12.21 13.44
C VAL A 131 -2.85 11.35 14.70
N LYS A 132 -2.33 11.85 15.84
CA LYS A 132 -2.38 11.14 17.13
C LYS A 132 -3.66 11.39 17.92
N GLN A 133 -4.54 12.26 17.42
CA GLN A 133 -5.84 12.58 18.03
C GLN A 133 -5.77 13.03 19.50
N TRP A 134 -4.72 13.82 19.86
CA TRP A 134 -4.63 14.41 21.18
C TRP A 134 -5.59 15.60 21.29
N ASP A 135 -6.11 15.82 22.51
CA ASP A 135 -6.90 17.02 22.80
C ASP A 135 -6.09 18.29 22.55
N ALA A 136 -6.75 19.33 22.06
CA ALA A 136 -6.11 20.62 21.76
C ALA A 136 -5.41 21.22 22.99
N LYS A 137 -6.02 21.09 24.18
CA LYS A 137 -5.42 21.54 25.44
C LYS A 137 -4.15 20.76 25.77
N LYS A 138 -4.16 19.45 25.60
CA LYS A 138 -2.97 18.60 25.80
C LYS A 138 -1.83 18.99 24.86
N VAL A 139 -2.15 19.29 23.57
CA VAL A 139 -1.15 19.77 22.60
C VAL A 139 -0.60 21.14 23.00
N GLN A 140 -1.48 22.06 23.44
CA GLN A 140 -1.10 23.37 23.94
C GLN A 140 -0.08 23.24 25.08
N ASP A 141 -0.43 22.48 26.11
CA ASP A 141 0.38 22.33 27.32
C ASP A 141 1.72 21.62 27.02
N TYR A 142 1.69 20.60 26.18
CA TYR A 142 2.89 19.82 25.83
C TYR A 142 3.89 20.57 24.95
N LEU A 143 3.39 21.35 23.98
CA LEU A 143 4.24 22.06 23.01
C LEU A 143 4.46 23.55 23.38
N GLY A 144 3.86 24.05 24.45
CA GLY A 144 3.96 25.47 24.83
C GLY A 144 3.40 26.41 23.77
N VAL A 145 2.27 26.05 23.16
CA VAL A 145 1.62 26.84 22.07
C VAL A 145 0.23 27.32 22.51
N SER A 146 -0.31 28.31 21.83
CA SER A 146 -1.69 28.75 22.09
C SER A 146 -2.72 27.86 21.39
N MET A 147 -3.96 27.82 21.91
CA MET A 147 -5.08 27.14 21.26
C MET A 147 -5.29 27.64 19.82
N ALA A 148 -5.15 28.94 19.60
CA ALA A 148 -5.25 29.54 18.26
C ALA A 148 -4.19 28.94 17.31
N GLN A 149 -2.96 28.73 17.78
CA GLN A 149 -1.90 28.09 16.99
C GLN A 149 -2.22 26.62 16.66
N VAL A 150 -2.87 25.90 17.57
CA VAL A 150 -3.29 24.49 17.32
C VAL A 150 -4.30 24.44 16.17
N TYR A 151 -5.34 25.27 16.23
CA TYR A 151 -6.37 25.31 15.17
C TYR A 151 -5.83 25.85 13.85
N LEU A 152 -4.96 26.89 13.92
CA LEU A 152 -4.33 27.44 12.72
C LEU A 152 -3.43 26.40 12.02
N ALA A 153 -2.65 25.64 12.77
CA ALA A 153 -1.82 24.56 12.22
C ALA A 153 -2.68 23.47 11.58
N LYS A 154 -3.78 23.03 12.26
CA LYS A 154 -4.75 22.10 11.65
C LYS A 154 -5.25 22.59 10.30
N HIS A 155 -5.68 23.85 10.23
CA HIS A 155 -6.24 24.42 8.99
C HIS A 155 -5.19 24.52 7.88
N ARG A 156 -4.01 25.08 8.18
CA ARG A 156 -2.94 25.29 7.20
C ARG A 156 -2.37 23.97 6.69
N VAL A 157 -1.97 23.10 7.59
CA VAL A 157 -1.39 21.79 7.23
C VAL A 157 -2.44 20.90 6.55
N GLY A 158 -3.69 20.91 7.04
CA GLY A 158 -4.80 20.20 6.42
C GLY A 158 -5.12 20.66 5.00
N SER A 159 -4.98 21.97 4.72
CA SER A 159 -5.15 22.51 3.37
C SER A 159 -4.06 22.02 2.42
N VAL A 160 -2.80 22.00 2.88
CA VAL A 160 -1.66 21.45 2.08
C VAL A 160 -1.86 19.95 1.85
N LEU A 161 -2.26 19.20 2.89
CA LEU A 161 -2.54 17.78 2.79
C LEU A 161 -3.62 17.46 1.74
N LYS A 162 -4.73 18.19 1.75
CA LYS A 162 -5.79 18.03 0.74
C LYS A 162 -5.26 18.25 -0.68
N LYS A 163 -4.41 19.24 -0.89
CA LYS A 163 -3.79 19.51 -2.20
C LYS A 163 -2.86 18.38 -2.64
N GLU A 164 -2.04 17.85 -1.74
CA GLU A 164 -1.13 16.75 -2.06
C GLU A 164 -1.88 15.45 -2.32
N LEU A 165 -2.93 15.14 -1.56
CA LEU A 165 -3.80 13.99 -1.83
C LEU A 165 -4.44 14.10 -3.22
N ALA A 166 -5.01 15.26 -3.55
CA ALA A 166 -5.62 15.47 -4.87
C ALA A 166 -4.63 15.35 -6.03
N LYS A 167 -3.37 15.78 -5.84
CA LYS A 167 -2.30 15.57 -6.84
C LYS A 167 -1.99 14.08 -7.00
N LEU A 168 -1.76 13.36 -5.91
CA LEU A 168 -1.46 11.93 -5.95
C LEU A 168 -2.58 11.11 -6.59
N GLU A 169 -3.85 11.44 -6.28
CA GLU A 169 -5.00 10.79 -6.90
C GLU A 169 -5.11 11.10 -8.41
N LYS A 170 -4.75 12.33 -8.81
CA LYS A 170 -4.75 12.73 -10.22
C LYS A 170 -3.62 12.06 -10.98
N ASP A 171 -2.43 11.97 -10.37
CA ASP A 171 -1.28 11.28 -10.95
C ASP A 171 -1.60 9.79 -11.14
N ALA A 172 -2.18 9.14 -10.13
CA ALA A 172 -2.60 7.73 -10.19
C ALA A 172 -3.71 7.42 -11.23
N LYS A 173 -4.41 8.46 -11.72
CA LYS A 173 -5.42 8.33 -12.80
C LYS A 173 -4.89 8.72 -14.17
N LYS A 174 -3.78 9.46 -14.22
CA LYS A 174 -3.19 10.00 -15.45
C LYS A 174 -2.13 9.08 -16.04
N ASP A 175 -1.48 8.30 -15.18
CA ASP A 175 -0.51 7.27 -15.54
C ASP A 175 -1.21 5.92 -15.73
#